data_6e6d7ab404e941e1533a13cb260cbced
#
_entry.id   6e6d7ab404e941e1533a13cb260cbced
#
_cell.length_a   1.000
_cell.length_b   1.000
_cell.length_c   1.000
_cell.angle_alpha   90.00
_cell.angle_beta   90.00
_cell.angle_gamma   90.00
#
_symmetry.space_group_name_H-M   'P 1'
#
loop_
_entity.id
_entity.type
_entity.pdbx_description
1 polymer ?
#
loop_
_entity_poly.entity_id
_entity_poly.type
_entity_poly.pdbx_seq_one_letter_code
_entity_poly.pdbx_strand_id
1 'polypeptide(L)'
;PEYVAPSTNSRYYSVRQFEPLNTIRYLRAMDIPLTEIADFLQNRDVETIEEKLRAQKAAVVQKQKELKRIERKLDARLSQLQDVRHAPLGEITLIHSPALRLFWIDTALTAPDYSALELSTSRLAAAQAEALVFLGKVGFSVSQEHLNEGSFGQYDGEFLVLDEADRFTGDVIDLPASLCACVRFRGHHAESPAQYR
;
A
#
# COMPACT_ATOMS: atom_id res chain seq x y z
N PRO A 1 0.47 3.81 44.60
CA PRO A 1 1.28 4.49 45.63
C PRO A 1 1.02 3.88 47.00
N GLU A 2 2.04 3.87 47.83
CA GLU A 2 1.89 3.39 49.19
C GLU A 2 1.23 4.46 50.09
N TYR A 3 1.46 5.72 49.72
CA TYR A 3 0.85 6.86 50.42
C TYR A 3 0.54 7.99 49.41
N VAL A 4 -0.57 8.66 49.64
CA VAL A 4 -0.96 9.86 48.89
C VAL A 4 -1.11 11.00 49.88
N ALA A 5 -0.35 12.09 49.70
CA ALA A 5 -0.42 13.25 50.61
C ALA A 5 -1.74 13.98 50.40
N PRO A 6 -2.59 14.14 51.45
CA PRO A 6 -3.93 14.73 51.32
C PRO A 6 -3.91 16.21 50.88
N SER A 7 -2.86 16.94 51.25
CA SER A 7 -2.71 18.37 50.97
C SER A 7 -2.25 18.70 49.56
N THR A 8 -1.48 17.81 48.92
CA THR A 8 -0.85 18.06 47.61
C THR A 8 -1.25 17.06 46.52
N ASN A 9 -1.99 16.02 46.89
CA ASN A 9 -2.30 14.87 46.05
C ASN A 9 -1.05 14.16 45.46
N SER A 10 0.12 14.41 46.09
CA SER A 10 1.38 13.80 45.69
C SER A 10 1.41 12.31 46.07
N ARG A 11 1.87 11.47 45.13
CA ARG A 11 1.93 10.02 45.32
C ARG A 11 3.35 9.62 45.72
N TYR A 12 3.47 8.88 46.81
CA TYR A 12 4.71 8.34 47.33
C TYR A 12 4.76 6.83 47.13
N TYR A 13 5.92 6.33 46.73
CA TYR A 13 6.14 4.93 46.47
C TYR A 13 7.27 4.42 47.35
N SER A 14 7.14 3.26 47.92
CA SER A 14 8.18 2.64 48.73
C SER A 14 9.27 2.01 47.85
N VAL A 15 10.41 1.73 48.43
CA VAL A 15 11.50 1.00 47.77
C VAL A 15 11.03 -0.38 47.29
N ARG A 16 10.11 -1.01 48.01
CA ARG A 16 9.55 -2.32 47.61
C ARG A 16 8.73 -2.25 46.30
N GLN A 17 8.23 -1.09 45.94
CA GLN A 17 7.45 -0.87 44.71
C GLN A 17 8.35 -0.49 43.54
N PHE A 18 9.65 -0.28 43.77
CA PHE A 18 10.58 0.16 42.73
C PHE A 18 10.78 -0.91 41.66
N GLU A 19 10.95 -2.17 42.06
CA GLU A 19 11.12 -3.30 41.12
C GLU A 19 9.87 -3.51 40.24
N PRO A 20 8.64 -3.61 40.78
CA PRO A 20 7.43 -3.68 39.98
C PRO A 20 7.25 -2.48 39.04
N LEU A 21 7.56 -1.26 39.48
CA LEU A 21 7.45 -0.05 38.65
C LEU A 21 8.46 -0.06 37.49
N ASN A 22 9.67 -0.51 37.74
CA ASN A 22 10.67 -0.66 36.67
C ASN A 22 10.24 -1.75 35.66
N THR A 23 9.71 -2.85 36.13
CA THR A 23 9.18 -3.91 35.26
C THR A 23 8.03 -3.40 34.41
N ILE A 24 7.07 -2.65 34.99
CA ILE A 24 5.99 -2.01 34.23
C ILE A 24 6.55 -1.08 33.17
N ARG A 25 7.50 -0.22 33.53
CA ARG A 25 8.12 0.73 32.58
C ARG A 25 8.84 0.03 31.45
N TYR A 26 9.58 -1.04 31.75
CA TYR A 26 10.29 -1.84 30.76
C TYR A 26 9.33 -2.54 29.78
N LEU A 27 8.28 -3.19 30.30
CA LEU A 27 7.31 -3.89 29.46
C LEU A 27 6.45 -2.91 28.65
N ARG A 28 6.12 -1.74 29.20
CA ARG A 28 5.43 -0.66 28.45
C ARG A 28 6.26 -0.10 27.31
N ALA A 29 7.59 -0.01 27.47
CA ALA A 29 8.49 0.39 26.39
C ALA A 29 8.49 -0.60 25.20
N MET A 30 8.01 -1.82 25.42
CA MET A 30 7.82 -2.86 24.40
C MET A 30 6.37 -2.93 23.89
N ASP A 31 5.54 -1.89 24.14
CA ASP A 31 4.12 -1.81 23.76
C ASP A 31 3.22 -2.90 24.37
N ILE A 32 3.63 -3.53 25.47
CA ILE A 32 2.79 -4.53 26.17
C ILE A 32 1.65 -3.81 26.92
N PRO A 33 0.38 -4.21 26.76
CA PRO A 33 -0.76 -3.62 27.45
C PRO A 33 -0.66 -3.73 28.96
N LEU A 34 -1.19 -2.73 29.71
CA LEU A 34 -1.16 -2.73 31.18
C LEU A 34 -1.89 -3.93 31.80
N THR A 35 -2.96 -4.41 31.16
CA THR A 35 -3.69 -5.61 31.58
C THR A 35 -2.81 -6.84 31.61
N GLU A 36 -2.02 -7.03 30.57
CA GLU A 36 -1.07 -8.15 30.47
C GLU A 36 0.09 -8.00 31.46
N ILE A 37 0.55 -6.76 31.70
CA ILE A 37 1.59 -6.48 32.72
C ILE A 37 1.06 -6.77 34.14
N ALA A 38 -0.21 -6.49 34.41
CA ALA A 38 -0.83 -6.82 35.70
C ALA A 38 -0.86 -8.32 35.94
N ASP A 39 -1.29 -9.10 34.95
CA ASP A 39 -1.28 -10.56 35.00
C ASP A 39 0.14 -11.10 35.24
N PHE A 40 1.12 -10.52 34.56
CA PHE A 40 2.52 -10.85 34.74
C PHE A 40 3.02 -10.64 36.17
N LEU A 41 2.69 -9.50 36.77
CA LEU A 41 3.13 -9.17 38.12
C LEU A 41 2.46 -10.07 39.18
N GLN A 42 1.26 -10.61 38.87
CA GLN A 42 0.54 -11.52 39.76
C GLN A 42 1.03 -12.96 39.64
N ASN A 43 1.26 -13.43 38.43
CA ASN A 43 1.50 -14.86 38.14
C ASN A 43 2.95 -15.10 37.70
N ARG A 44 3.94 -14.50 38.19
CA ARG A 44 5.39 -14.57 37.90
C ARG A 44 5.91 -15.88 37.26
N ASP A 45 5.11 -16.47 36.35
CA ASP A 45 5.46 -17.65 35.60
C ASP A 45 6.35 -17.29 34.40
N VAL A 46 7.56 -17.79 34.39
CA VAL A 46 8.58 -17.49 33.37
C VAL A 46 8.13 -17.97 31.98
N GLU A 47 7.43 -19.10 31.91
CA GLU A 47 6.98 -19.69 30.65
C GLU A 47 5.92 -18.80 29.98
N THR A 48 4.93 -18.37 30.72
CA THR A 48 3.90 -17.42 30.26
C THR A 48 4.49 -16.10 29.75
N ILE A 49 5.57 -15.63 30.40
CA ILE A 49 6.26 -14.41 29.96
C ILE A 49 6.97 -14.62 28.62
N GLU A 50 7.69 -15.72 28.51
CA GLU A 50 8.42 -16.04 27.30
C GLU A 50 7.48 -16.13 26.10
N GLU A 51 6.32 -16.78 26.25
CA GLU A 51 5.28 -16.86 25.23
C GLU A 51 4.77 -15.48 24.81
N LYS A 52 4.43 -14.60 25.78
CA LYS A 52 3.95 -13.25 25.50
C LYS A 52 5.02 -12.40 24.79
N LEU A 53 6.28 -12.48 25.22
CA LEU A 53 7.37 -11.76 24.56
C LEU A 53 7.63 -12.29 23.14
N ARG A 54 7.51 -13.58 22.91
CA ARG A 54 7.61 -14.19 21.59
C ARG A 54 6.47 -13.71 20.67
N ALA A 55 5.23 -13.66 21.18
CA ALA A 55 4.08 -13.17 20.44
C ALA A 55 4.25 -11.68 20.09
N GLN A 56 4.69 -10.85 21.04
CA GLN A 56 4.96 -9.43 20.79
C GLN A 56 6.07 -9.23 19.77
N LYS A 57 7.15 -10.01 19.86
CA LYS A 57 8.22 -9.99 18.86
C LYS A 57 7.70 -10.34 17.46
N ALA A 58 6.85 -11.35 17.34
CA ALA A 58 6.23 -11.72 16.07
C ALA A 58 5.37 -10.58 15.49
N ALA A 59 4.56 -9.91 16.34
CA ALA A 59 3.76 -8.77 15.94
C ALA A 59 4.63 -7.59 15.45
N VAL A 60 5.72 -7.29 16.13
CA VAL A 60 6.68 -6.26 15.71
C VAL A 60 7.32 -6.61 14.37
N VAL A 61 7.73 -7.86 14.17
CA VAL A 61 8.30 -8.32 12.88
C VAL A 61 7.27 -8.19 11.75
N GLN A 62 6.01 -8.48 12.03
CA GLN A 62 4.94 -8.32 11.04
C GLN A 62 4.73 -6.84 10.67
N LYS A 63 4.66 -5.95 11.67
CA LYS A 63 4.59 -4.49 11.44
C LYS A 63 5.79 -3.98 10.64
N GLN A 64 6.99 -4.46 10.92
CA GLN A 64 8.19 -4.08 10.15
C GLN A 64 8.08 -4.49 8.67
N LYS A 65 7.54 -5.68 8.38
CA LYS A 65 7.31 -6.12 7.00
C LYS A 65 6.30 -5.23 6.28
N GLU A 66 5.22 -4.85 6.97
CA GLU A 66 4.21 -3.94 6.42
C GLU A 66 4.78 -2.55 6.14
N LEU A 67 5.52 -1.98 7.09
CA LEU A 67 6.18 -0.68 6.91
C LEU A 67 7.19 -0.70 5.77
N LYS A 68 8.00 -1.75 5.63
CA LYS A 68 8.92 -1.93 4.49
C LYS A 68 8.20 -2.04 3.15
N ARG A 69 6.98 -2.61 3.13
CA ARG A 69 6.15 -2.65 1.93
C ARG A 69 5.65 -1.25 1.55
N ILE A 70 5.21 -0.48 2.55
CA ILE A 70 4.79 0.93 2.35
C ILE A 70 5.96 1.77 1.85
N GLU A 71 7.12 1.68 2.49
CA GLU A 71 8.34 2.40 2.11
C GLU A 71 8.67 2.15 0.63
N ARG A 72 8.73 0.89 0.19
CA ARG A 72 8.98 0.55 -1.23
C ARG A 72 7.96 1.17 -2.19
N LYS A 73 6.66 1.19 -1.83
CA LYS A 73 5.63 1.82 -2.64
C LYS A 73 5.81 3.34 -2.73
N LEU A 74 6.20 3.97 -1.63
CA LEU A 74 6.52 5.40 -1.61
C LEU A 74 7.74 5.72 -2.49
N ASP A 75 8.80 4.92 -2.38
CA ASP A 75 10.00 5.09 -3.21
C ASP A 75 9.69 4.93 -4.70
N ALA A 76 8.92 3.92 -5.06
CA ALA A 76 8.47 3.72 -6.43
C ALA A 76 7.65 4.92 -6.95
N ARG A 77 6.78 5.49 -6.11
CA ARG A 77 5.99 6.68 -6.46
C ARG A 77 6.84 7.93 -6.60
N LEU A 78 7.80 8.13 -5.72
CA LEU A 78 8.76 9.24 -5.81
C LEU A 78 9.58 9.15 -7.08
N SER A 79 10.08 7.95 -7.45
CA SER A 79 10.78 7.73 -8.70
C SER A 79 9.91 8.05 -9.92
N GLN A 80 8.65 7.61 -9.94
CA GLN A 80 7.71 7.95 -11.01
C GLN A 80 7.48 9.46 -11.16
N LEU A 81 7.34 10.17 -10.03
CA LEU A 81 7.18 11.62 -10.05
C LEU A 81 8.42 12.34 -10.58
N GLN A 82 9.62 11.83 -10.26
CA GLN A 82 10.87 12.34 -10.81
C GLN A 82 10.94 12.11 -12.32
N ASP A 83 10.59 10.90 -12.80
CA ASP A 83 10.55 10.58 -14.22
C ASP A 83 9.59 11.50 -14.98
N VAL A 84 8.39 11.73 -14.43
CA VAL A 84 7.40 12.63 -15.06
C VAL A 84 7.90 14.08 -15.14
N ARG A 85 8.65 14.53 -14.14
CA ARG A 85 9.19 15.92 -14.12
C ARG A 85 10.25 16.16 -15.20
N HIS A 86 11.00 15.14 -15.58
CA HIS A 86 12.13 15.25 -16.51
C HIS A 86 11.86 14.62 -17.89
N ALA A 87 10.72 13.98 -18.04
CA ALA A 87 10.39 13.31 -19.30
C ALA A 87 10.03 14.31 -20.41
N PRO A 88 10.49 14.10 -21.63
CA PRO A 88 10.04 14.88 -22.77
C PRO A 88 8.53 14.66 -22.97
N LEU A 89 7.82 15.75 -23.29
CA LEU A 89 6.39 15.71 -23.58
C LEU A 89 6.18 15.80 -25.10
N GLY A 90 5.23 15.01 -25.61
CA GLY A 90 4.86 14.98 -27.03
C GLY A 90 5.88 14.30 -27.94
N GLU A 91 6.92 13.69 -27.38
CA GLU A 91 7.92 12.95 -28.14
C GLU A 91 7.69 11.43 -28.02
N ILE A 92 7.75 10.72 -29.15
CA ILE A 92 7.69 9.26 -29.16
C ILE A 92 9.06 8.72 -28.83
N THR A 93 9.17 7.97 -27.74
CA THR A 93 10.40 7.31 -27.31
C THR A 93 10.24 5.81 -27.30
N LEU A 94 11.29 5.07 -27.68
CA LEU A 94 11.31 3.62 -27.53
C LEU A 94 11.86 3.26 -26.15
N ILE A 95 11.09 2.51 -25.39
CA ILE A 95 11.46 2.07 -24.05
C ILE A 95 11.38 0.54 -23.93
N HIS A 96 12.31 -0.05 -23.20
CA HIS A 96 12.17 -1.44 -22.76
C HIS A 96 11.25 -1.50 -21.53
N SER A 97 10.02 -2.00 -21.73
CA SER A 97 9.11 -2.28 -20.64
C SER A 97 9.55 -3.57 -19.94
N PRO A 98 9.69 -3.60 -18.60
CA PRO A 98 9.88 -4.86 -17.90
C PRO A 98 8.64 -5.75 -18.04
N ALA A 99 8.75 -7.01 -17.64
CA ALA A 99 7.58 -7.85 -17.48
C ALA A 99 6.63 -7.24 -16.45
N LEU A 100 5.35 -7.18 -16.76
CA LEU A 100 4.31 -6.58 -15.91
C LEU A 100 3.29 -7.62 -15.53
N ARG A 101 2.87 -7.58 -14.27
CA ARG A 101 1.70 -8.31 -13.77
C ARG A 101 0.54 -7.33 -13.67
N LEU A 102 -0.57 -7.64 -14.34
CA LEU A 102 -1.72 -6.76 -14.40
C LEU A 102 -2.93 -7.47 -13.79
N PHE A 103 -3.61 -6.81 -12.88
CA PHE A 103 -5.00 -7.13 -12.62
C PHE A 103 -5.84 -6.49 -13.71
N TRP A 104 -6.62 -7.30 -14.40
CA TRP A 104 -7.36 -6.91 -15.59
C TRP A 104 -8.86 -6.99 -15.37
N ILE A 105 -9.58 -6.01 -15.87
CA ILE A 105 -11.04 -6.02 -15.94
C ILE A 105 -11.43 -5.73 -17.38
N ASP A 106 -12.16 -6.66 -17.99
CA ASP A 106 -12.77 -6.41 -19.29
C ASP A 106 -13.80 -5.31 -19.14
N THR A 107 -13.75 -4.34 -20.03
CA THR A 107 -14.65 -3.20 -20.02
C THR A 107 -14.90 -2.76 -21.45
N ALA A 108 -16.09 -2.19 -21.70
CA ALA A 108 -16.41 -1.54 -22.96
C ALA A 108 -16.73 -0.08 -22.66
N LEU A 109 -15.69 0.73 -22.45
CA LEU A 109 -15.81 2.14 -22.11
C LEU A 109 -15.46 2.99 -23.31
N THR A 110 -16.19 4.08 -23.47
CA THR A 110 -15.91 5.08 -24.49
C THR A 110 -15.39 6.35 -23.83
N ALA A 111 -14.22 6.83 -24.23
CA ALA A 111 -13.79 8.17 -23.85
C ALA A 111 -14.68 9.21 -24.58
N PRO A 112 -15.21 10.21 -23.94
CA PRO A 112 -14.84 10.77 -22.62
C PRO A 112 -15.86 10.51 -21.48
N ASP A 113 -16.42 9.32 -21.35
CA ASP A 113 -17.38 9.06 -20.26
C ASP A 113 -16.68 8.92 -18.91
N TYR A 114 -16.53 10.04 -18.21
CA TYR A 114 -15.92 10.10 -16.87
C TYR A 114 -16.68 9.32 -15.82
N SER A 115 -18.01 9.28 -15.89
CA SER A 115 -18.81 8.58 -14.89
C SER A 115 -18.61 7.07 -14.97
N ALA A 116 -18.45 6.54 -16.17
CA ALA A 116 -18.15 5.14 -16.38
C ALA A 116 -16.71 4.80 -15.92
N LEU A 117 -15.73 5.68 -16.19
CA LEU A 117 -14.35 5.53 -15.73
C LEU A 117 -14.25 5.57 -14.20
N GLU A 118 -14.95 6.51 -13.54
CA GLU A 118 -14.99 6.59 -12.07
C GLU A 118 -15.64 5.33 -11.46
N LEU A 119 -16.69 4.81 -12.06
CA LEU A 119 -17.35 3.60 -11.58
C LEU A 119 -16.46 2.37 -11.74
N SER A 120 -15.73 2.26 -12.85
CA SER A 120 -14.80 1.17 -13.10
C SER A 120 -13.62 1.23 -12.12
N THR A 121 -13.02 2.39 -11.94
CA THR A 121 -11.95 2.62 -10.96
C THR A 121 -12.42 2.33 -9.52
N SER A 122 -13.69 2.64 -9.20
CA SER A 122 -14.29 2.30 -7.91
C SER A 122 -14.45 0.79 -7.72
N ARG A 123 -14.77 0.05 -8.78
CA ARG A 123 -14.82 -1.42 -8.75
C ARG A 123 -13.43 -2.02 -8.53
N LEU A 124 -12.42 -1.46 -9.19
CA LEU A 124 -11.02 -1.81 -8.98
C LEU A 124 -10.62 -1.60 -7.52
N ALA A 125 -11.00 -0.47 -6.94
CA ALA A 125 -10.76 -0.14 -5.54
C ALA A 125 -11.50 -1.08 -4.58
N ALA A 126 -12.75 -1.42 -4.86
CA ALA A 126 -13.56 -2.32 -4.03
C ALA A 126 -13.07 -3.78 -4.06
N ALA A 127 -12.52 -4.23 -5.19
CA ALA A 127 -11.89 -5.55 -5.32
C ALA A 127 -10.61 -5.69 -4.49
N GLN A 128 -10.06 -4.56 -4.01
CA GLN A 128 -8.81 -4.50 -3.29
C GLN A 128 -9.05 -4.03 -1.85
N ALA A 129 -9.14 -4.97 -0.92
CA ALA A 129 -9.34 -4.72 0.50
C ALA A 129 -8.21 -3.92 1.19
N GLU A 130 -7.11 -3.62 0.48
CA GLU A 130 -5.97 -2.89 1.03
C GLU A 130 -5.80 -1.53 0.34
N ALA A 131 -6.06 -0.46 1.07
CA ALA A 131 -5.93 0.95 0.64
C ALA A 131 -4.56 1.34 0.03
N LEU A 132 -3.53 0.50 0.19
CA LEU A 132 -2.17 0.71 -0.32
C LEU A 132 -2.03 0.50 -1.83
N VAL A 133 -3.00 -0.12 -2.49
CA VAL A 133 -2.96 -0.37 -3.93
C VAL A 133 -3.29 0.88 -4.75
N PHE A 134 -3.91 1.89 -4.15
CA PHE A 134 -4.19 3.18 -4.80
C PHE A 134 -2.95 3.96 -5.26
N LEU A 135 -1.77 3.58 -4.79
CA LEU A 135 -0.50 4.11 -5.31
C LEU A 135 0.00 3.37 -6.56
N GLY A 136 -0.76 2.38 -7.03
CA GLY A 136 -0.46 1.63 -8.24
C GLY A 136 -0.69 2.43 -9.53
N LYS A 137 -0.27 1.84 -10.64
CA LYS A 137 -0.50 2.38 -11.98
C LYS A 137 -1.81 1.80 -12.52
N VAL A 138 -2.84 2.65 -12.63
CA VAL A 138 -4.07 2.32 -13.34
C VAL A 138 -3.91 2.70 -14.79
N GLY A 139 -4.36 1.87 -15.71
CA GLY A 139 -4.34 2.14 -17.14
C GLY A 139 -5.57 1.58 -17.84
N PHE A 140 -5.76 2.05 -19.06
CA PHE A 140 -6.79 1.58 -19.97
C PHE A 140 -6.13 1.01 -21.21
N SER A 141 -6.75 0.03 -21.81
CA SER A 141 -6.25 -0.65 -23.00
C SER A 141 -7.19 -0.42 -24.17
N VAL A 142 -6.61 -0.24 -25.33
CA VAL A 142 -7.30 -0.23 -26.63
C VAL A 142 -6.85 -1.46 -27.39
N SER A 143 -7.78 -2.26 -27.87
CA SER A 143 -7.48 -3.48 -28.64
C SER A 143 -6.81 -3.15 -29.98
N GLN A 144 -6.12 -4.14 -30.53
CA GLN A 144 -5.52 -4.02 -31.85
C GLN A 144 -6.58 -3.78 -32.94
N GLU A 145 -7.78 -4.33 -32.75
CA GLU A 145 -8.92 -4.14 -33.66
C GLU A 145 -9.32 -2.66 -33.71
N HIS A 146 -9.59 -2.05 -32.54
CA HIS A 146 -9.93 -0.63 -32.46
C HIS A 146 -8.80 0.30 -32.91
N LEU A 147 -7.53 -0.09 -32.66
CA LEU A 147 -6.38 0.65 -33.20
C LEU A 147 -6.36 0.63 -34.73
N ASN A 148 -6.61 -0.50 -35.35
CA ASN A 148 -6.65 -0.65 -36.80
C ASN A 148 -7.81 0.10 -37.46
N GLU A 149 -8.94 0.21 -36.75
CA GLU A 149 -10.12 0.97 -37.18
C GLU A 149 -9.99 2.48 -36.93
N GLY A 150 -8.95 2.92 -36.21
CA GLY A 150 -8.83 4.31 -35.78
C GLY A 150 -9.77 4.72 -34.66
N SER A 151 -10.36 3.75 -33.97
CA SER A 151 -11.31 3.93 -32.86
C SER A 151 -10.60 4.11 -31.52
N PHE A 152 -9.68 5.05 -31.42
CA PHE A 152 -8.76 5.26 -30.29
C PHE A 152 -9.45 5.65 -28.97
N GLY A 153 -10.73 6.01 -29.00
CA GLY A 153 -11.51 6.34 -27.83
C GLY A 153 -12.29 5.16 -27.24
N GLN A 154 -12.18 3.97 -27.81
CA GLN A 154 -12.83 2.76 -27.31
C GLN A 154 -11.83 1.98 -26.44
N TYR A 155 -12.16 1.80 -25.17
CA TYR A 155 -11.36 1.04 -24.21
C TYR A 155 -11.95 -0.35 -24.00
N ASP A 156 -11.11 -1.37 -24.15
CA ASP A 156 -11.50 -2.78 -24.05
C ASP A 156 -11.15 -3.37 -22.67
N GLY A 157 -10.26 -2.74 -21.96
CA GLY A 157 -9.84 -3.17 -20.63
C GLY A 157 -9.37 -2.03 -19.75
N GLU A 158 -9.60 -2.19 -18.47
CA GLU A 158 -8.98 -1.41 -17.41
C GLU A 158 -8.05 -2.33 -16.62
N PHE A 159 -6.89 -1.84 -16.28
CA PHE A 159 -5.91 -2.64 -15.56
C PHE A 159 -5.20 -1.87 -14.46
N LEU A 160 -4.71 -2.64 -13.49
CA LEU A 160 -3.81 -2.16 -12.45
C LEU A 160 -2.50 -2.93 -12.55
N VAL A 161 -1.38 -2.20 -12.55
CA VAL A 161 -0.06 -2.82 -12.48
C VAL A 161 0.22 -3.25 -11.04
N LEU A 162 0.44 -4.55 -10.85
CA LEU A 162 0.73 -5.16 -9.55
C LEU A 162 2.24 -5.20 -9.31
N ASP A 163 2.64 -4.94 -8.07
CA ASP A 163 4.01 -5.20 -7.63
C ASP A 163 4.19 -6.71 -7.34
N GLU A 164 5.44 -7.21 -7.43
CA GLU A 164 5.76 -8.62 -7.12
C GLU A 164 5.29 -9.06 -5.72
N ALA A 165 5.28 -8.13 -4.78
CA ALA A 165 4.88 -8.38 -3.40
C ALA A 165 3.37 -8.33 -3.17
N ASP A 166 2.58 -7.89 -4.16
CA ASP A 166 1.13 -7.80 -4.03
C ASP A 166 0.50 -9.18 -4.17
N ARG A 167 -0.19 -9.60 -3.12
CA ARG A 167 -1.00 -10.81 -3.15
C ARG A 167 -2.39 -10.45 -3.64
N PHE A 168 -2.70 -10.87 -4.82
CA PHE A 168 -3.99 -10.65 -5.44
C PHE A 168 -4.65 -11.98 -5.80
N THR A 169 -5.94 -12.14 -5.56
CA THR A 169 -6.71 -13.39 -5.76
C THR A 169 -7.67 -13.29 -6.95
N GLY A 170 -7.51 -12.33 -7.84
CA GLY A 170 -8.32 -12.17 -9.06
C GLY A 170 -7.58 -12.63 -10.32
N ASP A 171 -8.19 -12.36 -11.47
CA ASP A 171 -7.61 -12.64 -12.78
C ASP A 171 -6.39 -11.75 -13.01
N VAL A 172 -5.23 -12.37 -13.11
CA VAL A 172 -3.95 -11.70 -13.33
C VAL A 172 -3.43 -12.08 -14.71
N ILE A 173 -3.05 -11.07 -15.48
CA ILE A 173 -2.41 -11.23 -16.78
C ILE A 173 -0.93 -10.88 -16.63
N ASP A 174 -0.07 -11.73 -17.10
CA ASP A 174 1.37 -11.49 -17.17
C ASP A 174 1.75 -11.02 -18.57
N LEU A 175 2.20 -9.77 -18.70
CA LEU A 175 2.77 -9.24 -19.93
C LEU A 175 4.29 -9.46 -19.94
N PRO A 176 4.85 -10.06 -20.99
CA PRO A 176 6.29 -10.24 -21.08
C PRO A 176 7.00 -8.89 -21.26
N ALA A 177 8.28 -8.86 -20.90
CA ALA A 177 9.13 -7.73 -21.20
C ALA A 177 9.17 -7.49 -22.73
N SER A 178 9.00 -6.24 -23.14
CA SER A 178 8.88 -5.89 -24.57
C SER A 178 9.44 -4.49 -24.85
N LEU A 179 9.76 -4.25 -26.12
CA LEU A 179 10.10 -2.92 -26.63
C LEU A 179 8.78 -2.20 -26.97
N CYS A 180 8.55 -1.05 -26.35
CA CYS A 180 7.32 -0.27 -26.50
C CYS A 180 7.63 1.13 -27.02
N ALA A 181 6.80 1.64 -27.93
CA ALA A 181 6.73 3.06 -28.21
C ALA A 181 5.92 3.75 -27.11
N CYS A 182 6.46 4.80 -26.54
CA CYS A 182 5.86 5.55 -25.46
C CYS A 182 5.83 7.03 -25.79
N VAL A 183 4.69 7.66 -25.60
CA VAL A 183 4.53 9.13 -25.62
C VAL A 183 3.98 9.59 -24.29
N ARG A 184 4.50 10.72 -23.78
CA ARG A 184 3.99 11.36 -22.57
C ARG A 184 3.37 12.68 -22.92
N PHE A 185 2.19 12.93 -22.41
CA PHE A 185 1.47 14.20 -22.61
C PHE A 185 0.85 14.70 -21.31
N ARG A 186 0.50 15.98 -21.27
CA ARG A 186 -0.30 16.56 -20.19
C ARG A 186 -1.73 16.66 -20.64
N GLY A 187 -2.66 16.20 -19.83
CA GLY A 187 -4.08 16.26 -20.11
C GLY A 187 -4.85 15.19 -19.34
N HIS A 188 -6.12 15.12 -19.63
CA HIS A 188 -7.01 14.10 -19.10
C HIS A 188 -7.06 12.87 -20.01
N HIS A 189 -7.49 11.74 -19.47
CA HIS A 189 -7.69 10.51 -20.26
C HIS A 189 -8.59 10.71 -21.48
N ALA A 190 -9.57 11.63 -21.40
CA ALA A 190 -10.41 11.97 -22.53
C ALA A 190 -9.64 12.56 -23.74
N GLU A 191 -8.45 13.10 -23.51
CA GLU A 191 -7.60 13.68 -24.56
C GLU A 191 -6.63 12.64 -25.15
N SER A 192 -6.53 11.42 -24.52
CA SER A 192 -5.61 10.37 -24.98
C SER A 192 -5.87 9.95 -26.44
N PRO A 193 -7.11 9.83 -26.94
CA PRO A 193 -7.35 9.44 -28.33
C PRO A 193 -6.69 10.35 -29.35
N ALA A 194 -6.48 11.62 -29.02
CA ALA A 194 -5.80 12.56 -29.91
C ALA A 194 -4.28 12.29 -30.04
N GLN A 195 -3.69 11.57 -29.11
CA GLN A 195 -2.26 11.26 -29.07
C GLN A 195 -1.88 10.05 -29.93
N TYR A 196 -2.87 9.28 -30.40
CA TYR A 196 -2.66 8.11 -31.26
C TYR A 196 -2.69 8.46 -32.77
N ARG A 197 -2.93 9.73 -33.10
CA ARG A 197 -2.94 10.26 -34.46
C ARG A 197 -1.60 10.89 -34.82
#